data_9d9f61d2248a9322c0d7bcfe47eb6191
#
_entry.id   9d9f61d2248a9322c0d7bcfe47eb6191
#
_cell.length_a   1.000
_cell.length_b   1.000
_cell.length_c   1.000
_cell.angle_alpha   90.00
_cell.angle_beta   90.00
_cell.angle_gamma   90.00
#
_symmetry.space_group_name_H-M   'P 1'
#
loop_
_entity.id
_entity.type
_entity.pdbx_description
1 polymer ?
#
loop_
_entity_poly.entity_id
_entity_poly.type
_entity_poly.pdbx_seq_one_letter_code
_entity_poly.pdbx_strand_id
1 'polypeptide(L)'
;MFKRCRRQWDFASPRRRGLEPATSLQSTSLPTAFKEALAVYYYPGTWDWQHQLKQSLVHKALQRSLQNTDAADELAKATTLIDRYDEWAVTVDDFAPVKIDHDISALVRDPADPEQGLLTPDGAAVTYTCRVDLLAVDAADEYWVVCHRIVDDWSPVQELLFDEEMTAACWAWEQDYIGMEIAGTIHNEVRLGAAPDASAGESSAAVGVTPVAQHEASGGGRSIPQHVRLSARETRPGADHRVQRRTAGLVCRTRIRRGRDEIVAAGGLLALEAVEMAGAPATYPSPGRHCLSCEFAPPCLAMFEGTDPRPVLAAGFRRRPDDSEQKPRLGQATWGFGRGAAPPSW
;
A
#
# COMPACT_ATOMS: atom_id res chain seq x y z
N MET A 1 1.94 -10.29 -9.21
CA MET A 1 2.42 -11.70 -9.12
C MET A 1 2.53 -12.35 -10.50
N PHE A 2 1.52 -12.33 -11.36
CA PHE A 2 1.50 -12.96 -12.69
C PHE A 2 2.66 -12.51 -13.59
N LYS A 3 2.88 -11.21 -13.77
CA LYS A 3 4.00 -10.65 -14.54
C LYS A 3 5.36 -11.06 -13.99
N ARG A 4 5.50 -11.15 -12.65
CA ARG A 4 6.77 -11.47 -12.01
C ARG A 4 7.18 -12.94 -12.24
N CYS A 5 6.25 -13.88 -12.06
CA CYS A 5 6.48 -15.30 -12.27
C CYS A 5 5.17 -16.06 -12.45
N ARG A 6 4.91 -16.58 -13.65
CA ARG A 6 3.68 -17.32 -13.97
C ARG A 6 3.55 -18.62 -13.18
N ARG A 7 4.66 -19.29 -12.85
CA ARG A 7 4.64 -20.49 -12.00
C ARG A 7 4.26 -20.16 -10.56
N GLN A 8 4.82 -19.10 -9.99
CA GLN A 8 4.42 -18.61 -8.66
C GLN A 8 2.93 -18.27 -8.63
N TRP A 9 2.45 -17.57 -9.66
CA TRP A 9 1.04 -17.25 -9.80
C TRP A 9 0.16 -18.50 -9.88
N ASP A 10 0.56 -19.54 -10.65
CA ASP A 10 -0.17 -20.80 -10.75
C ASP A 10 -0.31 -21.50 -9.40
N PHE A 11 0.75 -21.48 -8.59
CA PHE A 11 0.70 -22.07 -7.25
C PHE A 11 -0.18 -21.26 -6.29
N ALA A 12 0.01 -19.94 -6.24
CA ALA A 12 -0.56 -19.08 -5.23
C ALA A 12 -2.00 -18.61 -5.53
N SER A 13 -2.38 -18.48 -6.80
CA SER A 13 -3.66 -17.93 -7.19
C SER A 13 -4.83 -18.80 -6.72
N PRO A 14 -5.83 -18.22 -5.99
CA PRO A 14 -7.02 -18.96 -5.56
C PRO A 14 -7.80 -19.59 -6.73
N ARG A 15 -7.78 -18.92 -7.89
CA ARG A 15 -8.42 -19.41 -9.11
C ARG A 15 -7.64 -20.53 -9.82
N ARG A 16 -6.43 -20.84 -9.35
CA ARG A 16 -5.56 -21.91 -9.85
C ARG A 16 -5.41 -22.97 -8.77
N ARG A 17 -4.24 -23.08 -8.15
CA ARG A 17 -3.99 -24.10 -7.11
C ARG A 17 -4.32 -23.59 -5.70
N GLY A 18 -4.29 -22.27 -5.48
CA GLY A 18 -4.61 -21.65 -4.21
C GLY A 18 -3.74 -22.09 -3.04
N LEU A 19 -2.45 -22.35 -3.31
CA LEU A 19 -1.54 -22.89 -2.31
C LEU A 19 -0.91 -21.78 -1.46
N GLU A 20 -0.66 -22.11 -0.20
CA GLU A 20 0.15 -21.33 0.73
C GLU A 20 1.05 -22.28 1.54
N PRO A 21 2.20 -21.84 2.07
CA PRO A 21 3.02 -22.66 2.95
C PRO A 21 2.23 -23.18 4.15
N ALA A 22 2.34 -24.48 4.44
CA ALA A 22 1.65 -25.10 5.57
C ALA A 22 2.15 -24.56 6.91
N THR A 23 3.44 -24.25 6.97
CA THR A 23 4.10 -23.59 8.10
C THR A 23 4.29 -22.10 7.81
N SER A 24 3.23 -21.39 7.45
CA SER A 24 3.32 -19.95 7.65
C SER A 24 3.31 -19.75 9.17
N LEU A 25 4.49 -19.61 9.74
CA LEU A 25 4.64 -18.99 11.03
C LEU A 25 3.97 -17.62 10.87
N GLN A 26 2.78 -17.46 11.40
CA GLN A 26 2.09 -16.16 11.47
C GLN A 26 2.78 -15.31 12.57
N SER A 27 4.10 -15.27 12.54
CA SER A 27 4.81 -14.21 13.23
C SER A 27 4.54 -12.96 12.43
N THR A 28 3.81 -12.04 13.00
CA THR A 28 3.59 -10.74 12.40
C THR A 28 4.96 -10.13 12.16
N SER A 29 5.32 -9.90 10.90
CA SER A 29 6.61 -9.30 10.57
C SER A 29 6.64 -7.83 11.01
N LEU A 30 7.83 -7.30 11.31
CA LEU A 30 8.03 -5.89 11.63
C LEU A 30 7.34 -4.94 10.65
N PRO A 31 7.44 -5.13 9.30
CA PRO A 31 6.71 -4.28 8.36
C PRO A 31 5.19 -4.33 8.52
N THR A 32 4.62 -5.50 8.82
CA THR A 32 3.18 -5.64 9.04
C THR A 32 2.75 -4.94 10.32
N ALA A 33 3.45 -5.17 11.43
CA ALA A 33 3.17 -4.51 12.70
C ALA A 33 3.30 -2.98 12.61
N PHE A 34 4.28 -2.50 11.88
CA PHE A 34 4.47 -1.08 11.62
C PHE A 34 3.31 -0.47 10.83
N LYS A 35 2.82 -1.15 9.77
CA LYS A 35 1.63 -0.71 9.02
C LYS A 35 0.37 -0.68 9.87
N GLU A 36 0.15 -1.70 10.72
CA GLU A 36 -0.98 -1.74 11.65
C GLU A 36 -0.92 -0.59 12.67
N ALA A 37 0.27 -0.27 13.16
CA ALA A 37 0.48 0.90 14.04
C ALA A 37 0.19 2.21 13.31
N LEU A 38 0.62 2.36 12.06
CA LEU A 38 0.32 3.54 11.24
C LEU A 38 -1.15 3.64 10.87
N ALA A 39 -1.86 2.53 10.71
CA ALA A 39 -3.31 2.55 10.54
C ALA A 39 -4.03 3.14 11.76
N VAL A 40 -3.52 2.91 12.97
CA VAL A 40 -4.03 3.55 14.19
C VAL A 40 -3.61 5.03 14.25
N TYR A 41 -2.37 5.35 13.86
CA TYR A 41 -1.85 6.72 13.82
C TYR A 41 -2.69 7.64 12.92
N TYR A 42 -3.05 7.16 11.72
CA TYR A 42 -3.84 7.89 10.72
C TYR A 42 -5.34 7.58 10.79
N TYR A 43 -5.84 6.99 11.88
CA TYR A 43 -7.26 6.73 11.98
C TYR A 43 -8.07 8.03 11.98
N PRO A 44 -8.99 8.25 11.01
CA PRO A 44 -9.71 9.51 10.87
C PRO A 44 -10.50 9.90 12.13
N GLY A 45 -11.08 8.91 12.83
CA GLY A 45 -11.87 9.16 14.05
C GLY A 45 -11.06 9.67 15.25
N THR A 46 -9.73 9.55 15.22
CA THR A 46 -8.84 10.02 16.29
C THR A 46 -7.82 11.05 15.79
N TRP A 47 -7.98 11.52 14.55
CA TRP A 47 -7.01 12.42 13.93
C TRP A 47 -6.80 13.70 14.73
N ASP A 48 -7.89 14.27 15.26
CA ASP A 48 -7.89 15.52 16.04
C ASP A 48 -7.68 15.31 17.55
N TRP A 49 -7.40 14.08 17.98
CA TRP A 49 -7.17 13.81 19.40
C TRP A 49 -5.85 14.37 19.88
N GLN A 50 -5.74 14.53 21.21
CA GLN A 50 -4.48 14.90 21.84
C GLN A 50 -3.37 13.93 21.45
N HIS A 51 -2.23 14.47 21.08
CA HIS A 51 -1.10 13.72 20.55
C HIS A 51 -0.68 12.54 21.44
N GLN A 52 -0.59 12.76 22.76
CA GLN A 52 -0.21 11.73 23.74
C GLN A 52 -1.18 10.55 23.78
N LEU A 53 -2.49 10.78 23.63
CA LEU A 53 -3.49 9.73 23.57
C LEU A 53 -3.33 8.89 22.28
N LYS A 54 -3.14 9.57 21.17
CA LYS A 54 -2.89 8.94 19.87
C LYS A 54 -1.64 8.07 19.93
N GLN A 55 -0.52 8.58 20.44
CA GLN A 55 0.72 7.84 20.64
C GLN A 55 0.51 6.57 21.50
N SER A 56 -0.20 6.70 22.62
CA SER A 56 -0.51 5.55 23.48
C SER A 56 -1.28 4.44 22.75
N LEU A 57 -2.22 4.80 21.87
CA LEU A 57 -2.97 3.82 21.07
C LEU A 57 -2.08 3.15 20.01
N VAL A 58 -1.22 3.91 19.36
CA VAL A 58 -0.26 3.42 18.36
C VAL A 58 0.70 2.40 18.99
N HIS A 59 1.28 2.71 20.15
CA HIS A 59 2.15 1.78 20.87
C HIS A 59 1.41 0.51 21.31
N LYS A 60 0.16 0.62 21.76
CA LYS A 60 -0.66 -0.55 22.11
C LYS A 60 -0.95 -1.42 20.89
N ALA A 61 -1.22 -0.83 19.72
CA ALA A 61 -1.41 -1.57 18.48
C ALA A 61 -0.13 -2.33 18.12
N LEU A 62 1.03 -1.67 18.16
CA LEU A 62 2.32 -2.26 17.89
C LEU A 62 2.63 -3.45 18.82
N GLN A 63 2.45 -3.26 20.14
CA GLN A 63 2.62 -4.32 21.13
C GLN A 63 1.72 -5.51 20.86
N ARG A 64 0.45 -5.27 20.50
CA ARG A 64 -0.52 -6.34 20.19
C ARG A 64 -0.11 -7.12 18.95
N SER A 65 0.35 -6.45 17.91
CA SER A 65 0.80 -7.09 16.68
C SER A 65 2.00 -7.99 16.89
N LEU A 66 2.92 -7.62 17.79
CA LEU A 66 4.15 -8.35 18.04
C LEU A 66 4.10 -9.30 19.25
N GLN A 67 2.94 -9.47 19.90
CA GLN A 67 2.79 -10.30 21.11
C GLN A 67 3.21 -11.78 20.94
N ASN A 68 3.18 -12.29 19.72
CA ASN A 68 3.48 -13.71 19.42
C ASN A 68 4.92 -13.90 18.87
N THR A 69 5.72 -12.87 18.87
CA THR A 69 7.13 -12.95 18.46
C THR A 69 8.02 -13.07 19.71
N ASP A 70 8.96 -14.01 19.71
CA ASP A 70 9.95 -14.19 20.80
C ASP A 70 10.94 -13.01 20.96
N ALA A 71 10.63 -11.86 20.40
CA ALA A 71 11.59 -10.81 20.14
C ALA A 71 11.22 -9.50 20.85
N ALA A 72 11.58 -9.38 22.13
CA ALA A 72 11.65 -8.08 22.81
C ALA A 72 12.46 -7.05 22.00
N ASP A 73 13.50 -7.52 21.29
CA ASP A 73 14.31 -6.70 20.38
C ASP A 73 13.54 -6.18 19.17
N GLU A 74 12.63 -6.97 18.58
CA GLU A 74 11.80 -6.49 17.47
C GLU A 74 10.81 -5.44 17.92
N LEU A 75 10.20 -5.62 19.09
CA LEU A 75 9.31 -4.62 19.66
C LEU A 75 10.04 -3.31 19.96
N ALA A 76 11.26 -3.38 20.53
CA ALA A 76 12.07 -2.21 20.81
C ALA A 76 12.45 -1.46 19.51
N LYS A 77 12.85 -2.20 18.47
CA LYS A 77 13.12 -1.62 17.14
C LYS A 77 11.87 -0.97 16.53
N ALA A 78 10.75 -1.68 16.56
CA ALA A 78 9.49 -1.18 16.03
C ALA A 78 9.01 0.07 16.77
N THR A 79 9.14 0.12 18.10
CA THR A 79 8.82 1.29 18.92
C THR A 79 9.70 2.47 18.52
N THR A 80 11.00 2.26 18.39
CA THR A 80 11.93 3.31 17.96
C THR A 80 11.58 3.87 16.59
N LEU A 81 11.22 2.98 15.65
CA LEU A 81 10.83 3.41 14.29
C LEU A 81 9.55 4.24 14.30
N ILE A 82 8.54 3.83 15.07
CA ILE A 82 7.26 4.54 15.14
C ILE A 82 7.41 5.91 15.83
N ASP A 83 8.25 6.00 16.88
CA ASP A 83 8.52 7.25 17.55
C ASP A 83 9.25 8.24 16.62
N ARG A 84 10.23 7.79 15.87
CA ARG A 84 10.93 8.59 14.87
C ARG A 84 10.03 9.02 13.73
N TYR A 85 9.14 8.12 13.30
CA TYR A 85 8.13 8.44 12.31
C TYR A 85 7.18 9.53 12.81
N ASP A 86 6.70 9.41 14.04
CA ASP A 86 5.79 10.37 14.67
C ASP A 86 6.44 11.76 14.83
N GLU A 87 7.67 11.83 15.35
CA GLU A 87 8.45 13.08 15.44
C GLU A 87 8.55 13.79 14.08
N TRP A 88 8.77 13.01 13.02
CA TRP A 88 8.89 13.53 11.67
C TRP A 88 7.51 13.90 11.06
N ALA A 89 6.52 13.03 11.19
CA ALA A 89 5.20 13.21 10.59
C ALA A 89 4.51 14.49 11.09
N VAL A 90 4.64 14.82 12.37
CA VAL A 90 4.13 16.08 12.96
C VAL A 90 4.66 17.32 12.23
N THR A 91 5.86 17.25 11.66
CA THR A 91 6.49 18.39 10.98
C THR A 91 6.19 18.48 9.49
N VAL A 92 5.76 17.37 8.85
CA VAL A 92 5.63 17.30 7.39
C VAL A 92 4.23 16.89 6.90
N ASP A 93 3.34 16.42 7.78
CA ASP A 93 1.99 16.06 7.39
C ASP A 93 1.21 17.31 7.01
N ASP A 94 0.96 17.41 5.71
CA ASP A 94 0.21 18.49 5.05
C ASP A 94 -1.10 17.97 4.45
N PHE A 95 -1.59 16.83 4.96
CA PHE A 95 -2.82 16.18 4.56
C PHE A 95 -3.61 15.65 5.77
N ALA A 96 -4.88 15.39 5.57
CA ALA A 96 -5.74 14.70 6.54
C ALA A 96 -6.09 13.28 6.05
N PRO A 97 -6.17 12.29 6.95
CA PRO A 97 -6.59 10.94 6.59
C PRO A 97 -8.09 10.89 6.29
N VAL A 98 -8.45 10.18 5.24
CA VAL A 98 -9.85 9.94 4.81
C VAL A 98 -10.27 8.51 5.09
N LYS A 99 -9.46 7.55 4.66
CA LYS A 99 -9.64 6.11 4.91
C LYS A 99 -8.30 5.44 5.14
N ILE A 100 -8.31 4.42 5.99
CA ILE A 100 -7.12 3.61 6.32
C ILE A 100 -7.39 2.15 6.04
N ASP A 101 -6.32 1.42 5.71
CA ASP A 101 -6.29 -0.03 5.64
C ASP A 101 -7.53 -0.59 4.90
N HIS A 102 -7.77 -0.05 3.70
CA HIS A 102 -9.01 -0.25 2.96
C HIS A 102 -8.81 -1.21 1.78
N ASP A 103 -9.64 -2.26 1.75
CA ASP A 103 -9.70 -3.19 0.63
C ASP A 103 -10.62 -2.62 -0.46
N ILE A 104 -10.10 -2.51 -1.68
CA ILE A 104 -10.81 -2.04 -2.86
C ILE A 104 -11.02 -3.21 -3.81
N SER A 105 -12.21 -3.28 -4.41
CA SER A 105 -12.53 -4.26 -5.45
C SER A 105 -13.16 -3.55 -6.64
N ALA A 106 -12.38 -3.29 -7.66
CA ALA A 106 -12.78 -2.58 -8.86
C ALA A 106 -13.10 -3.55 -10.00
N LEU A 107 -14.23 -3.34 -10.69
CA LEU A 107 -14.59 -4.11 -11.88
C LEU A 107 -13.63 -3.76 -13.02
N VAL A 108 -13.01 -4.77 -13.60
CA VAL A 108 -12.15 -4.60 -14.78
C VAL A 108 -13.01 -4.54 -16.03
N ARG A 109 -12.83 -3.52 -16.85
CA ARG A 109 -13.59 -3.36 -18.11
C ARG A 109 -13.05 -4.26 -19.19
N ASP A 110 -13.91 -4.73 -20.10
CA ASP A 110 -13.50 -5.49 -21.26
C ASP A 110 -12.73 -4.57 -22.23
N PRO A 111 -11.46 -4.87 -22.57
CA PRO A 111 -10.71 -4.06 -23.52
C PRO A 111 -11.30 -4.05 -24.94
N ALA A 112 -12.13 -5.04 -25.30
CA ALA A 112 -12.82 -5.08 -26.59
C ALA A 112 -14.15 -4.28 -26.59
N ASP A 113 -14.78 -4.14 -25.41
CA ASP A 113 -16.02 -3.37 -25.23
C ASP A 113 -15.98 -2.66 -23.85
N PRO A 114 -15.40 -1.45 -23.76
CA PRO A 114 -15.23 -0.73 -22.52
C PRO A 114 -16.51 -0.38 -21.74
N GLU A 115 -17.67 -0.49 -22.36
CA GLU A 115 -18.96 -0.30 -21.70
C GLU A 115 -19.37 -1.52 -20.85
N GLN A 116 -18.71 -2.66 -21.06
CA GLN A 116 -18.97 -3.90 -20.35
C GLN A 116 -17.83 -4.26 -19.39
N GLY A 117 -18.16 -5.00 -18.33
CA GLY A 117 -17.17 -5.65 -17.47
C GLY A 117 -16.56 -6.86 -18.15
N LEU A 118 -15.26 -7.06 -17.97
CA LEU A 118 -14.57 -8.25 -18.43
C LEU A 118 -15.13 -9.49 -17.71
N LEU A 119 -15.45 -10.52 -18.47
CA LEU A 119 -15.93 -11.80 -17.95
C LEU A 119 -14.87 -12.89 -18.15
N THR A 120 -14.80 -13.80 -17.20
CA THR A 120 -14.07 -15.04 -17.35
C THR A 120 -14.80 -15.97 -18.33
N PRO A 121 -14.13 -17.02 -18.90
CA PRO A 121 -14.78 -17.97 -19.80
C PRO A 121 -16.03 -18.66 -19.23
N ASP A 122 -16.11 -18.78 -17.90
CA ASP A 122 -17.25 -19.31 -17.15
C ASP A 122 -18.32 -18.24 -16.78
N GLY A 123 -18.17 -17.00 -17.28
CA GLY A 123 -19.11 -15.91 -17.14
C GLY A 123 -19.03 -15.12 -15.84
N ALA A 124 -18.01 -15.35 -15.00
CA ALA A 124 -17.82 -14.57 -13.78
C ALA A 124 -17.15 -13.22 -14.08
N ALA A 125 -17.58 -12.17 -13.38
CA ALA A 125 -16.97 -10.85 -13.51
C ALA A 125 -15.52 -10.86 -13.00
N VAL A 126 -14.64 -10.20 -13.77
CA VAL A 126 -13.23 -10.00 -13.37
C VAL A 126 -13.12 -8.73 -12.56
N THR A 127 -12.54 -8.85 -11.37
CA THR A 127 -12.28 -7.74 -10.47
C THR A 127 -10.79 -7.63 -10.15
N TYR A 128 -10.30 -6.41 -10.09
CA TYR A 128 -9.00 -6.10 -9.51
C TYR A 128 -9.19 -5.77 -8.03
N THR A 129 -8.45 -6.47 -7.17
CA THR A 129 -8.50 -6.24 -5.72
C THR A 129 -7.13 -5.74 -5.24
N CYS A 130 -7.14 -4.67 -4.47
CA CYS A 130 -5.94 -4.16 -3.82
C CYS A 130 -6.28 -3.64 -2.42
N ARG A 131 -5.26 -3.51 -1.59
CA ARG A 131 -5.36 -2.89 -0.27
C ARG A 131 -4.57 -1.61 -0.25
N VAL A 132 -5.21 -0.52 0.15
CA VAL A 132 -4.60 0.80 0.27
C VAL A 132 -4.32 1.07 1.75
N ASP A 133 -3.06 1.40 2.09
CA ASP A 133 -2.69 1.70 3.47
C ASP A 133 -3.44 2.94 3.99
N LEU A 134 -3.52 4.00 3.16
CA LEU A 134 -4.18 5.26 3.52
C LEU A 134 -4.64 6.00 2.27
N LEU A 135 -5.86 6.52 2.28
CA LEU A 135 -6.31 7.63 1.44
C LEU A 135 -6.26 8.91 2.25
N ALA A 136 -5.63 9.92 1.71
CA ALA A 136 -5.49 11.23 2.33
C ALA A 136 -6.04 12.34 1.42
N VAL A 137 -6.43 13.46 2.02
CA VAL A 137 -6.81 14.69 1.32
C VAL A 137 -5.90 15.83 1.79
N ASP A 138 -5.37 16.61 0.87
CA ASP A 138 -4.52 17.75 1.20
C ASP A 138 -5.31 19.07 1.31
N ALA A 139 -4.61 20.15 1.61
CA ALA A 139 -5.21 21.47 1.77
C ALA A 139 -5.80 22.08 0.48
N ALA A 140 -5.50 21.46 -0.68
CA ALA A 140 -6.06 21.84 -1.98
C ALA A 140 -7.28 20.98 -2.35
N ASP A 141 -7.82 20.18 -1.41
CA ASP A 141 -8.87 19.19 -1.62
C ASP A 141 -8.50 18.11 -2.67
N GLU A 142 -7.20 17.83 -2.81
CA GLU A 142 -6.70 16.79 -3.70
C GLU A 142 -6.52 15.48 -2.94
N TYR A 143 -6.98 14.37 -3.53
CA TYR A 143 -6.90 13.04 -2.93
C TYR A 143 -5.62 12.32 -3.33
N TRP A 144 -5.00 11.63 -2.37
CA TRP A 144 -3.73 10.94 -2.52
C TRP A 144 -3.80 9.53 -1.97
N VAL A 145 -3.32 8.57 -2.75
CA VAL A 145 -3.10 7.20 -2.28
C VAL A 145 -1.73 7.13 -1.63
N VAL A 146 -1.70 6.76 -0.35
CA VAL A 146 -0.48 6.73 0.46
C VAL A 146 -0.10 5.28 0.76
N CYS A 147 1.18 4.94 0.61
CA CYS A 147 1.73 3.68 1.07
C CYS A 147 2.86 3.89 2.08
N HIS A 148 2.98 2.94 3.01
CA HIS A 148 4.01 2.91 4.02
C HIS A 148 4.90 1.69 3.81
N ARG A 149 6.22 1.91 3.70
CA ARG A 149 7.19 0.83 3.46
C ARG A 149 8.35 0.94 4.43
N ILE A 150 8.78 -0.19 4.98
CA ILE A 150 10.09 -0.30 5.61
C ILE A 150 11.06 -0.76 4.52
N VAL A 151 12.19 -0.07 4.40
CA VAL A 151 13.18 -0.29 3.35
C VAL A 151 14.59 -0.35 3.96
N ASP A 152 15.50 -1.03 3.29
CA ASP A 152 16.93 -1.01 3.64
C ASP A 152 17.59 0.27 3.09
N ASP A 153 17.23 0.65 1.86
CA ASP A 153 17.66 1.86 1.19
C ASP A 153 16.48 2.56 0.51
N TRP A 154 16.60 3.89 0.32
CA TRP A 154 15.58 4.67 -0.35
C TRP A 154 15.36 4.20 -1.79
N SER A 155 14.11 3.96 -2.15
CA SER A 155 13.76 3.62 -3.52
C SER A 155 14.18 4.74 -4.47
N PRO A 156 14.83 4.44 -5.60
CA PRO A 156 15.06 5.42 -6.65
C PRO A 156 13.73 6.04 -7.10
N VAL A 157 13.73 7.35 -7.37
CA VAL A 157 12.52 8.05 -7.84
C VAL A 157 11.94 7.40 -9.09
N GLN A 158 12.80 6.90 -9.98
CA GLN A 158 12.38 6.20 -11.20
C GLN A 158 11.59 4.95 -10.90
N GLU A 159 11.96 4.16 -9.89
CA GLU A 159 11.18 2.97 -9.48
C GLU A 159 9.79 3.38 -8.97
N LEU A 160 9.71 4.44 -8.19
CA LEU A 160 8.43 4.95 -7.67
C LEU A 160 7.55 5.54 -8.78
N LEU A 161 8.16 6.15 -9.82
CA LEU A 161 7.45 6.62 -11.00
C LEU A 161 6.83 5.47 -11.80
N PHE A 162 7.52 4.34 -11.88
CA PHE A 162 7.06 3.11 -12.55
C PHE A 162 6.32 2.13 -11.63
N ASP A 163 5.94 2.56 -10.42
CA ASP A 163 5.17 1.71 -9.50
C ASP A 163 3.75 1.46 -10.05
N GLU A 164 3.62 0.37 -10.82
CA GLU A 164 2.35 -0.04 -11.43
C GLU A 164 1.29 -0.37 -10.37
N GLU A 165 1.68 -0.95 -9.23
CA GLU A 165 0.74 -1.30 -8.15
C GLU A 165 0.08 -0.04 -7.58
N MET A 166 0.88 0.99 -7.32
CA MET A 166 0.37 2.25 -6.78
C MET A 166 -0.49 3.01 -7.81
N THR A 167 -0.12 2.97 -9.10
CA THR A 167 -0.92 3.59 -10.16
C THR A 167 -2.24 2.83 -10.36
N ALA A 168 -2.20 1.50 -10.31
CA ALA A 168 -3.40 0.66 -10.36
C ALA A 168 -4.32 0.86 -9.14
N ALA A 169 -3.75 1.11 -7.95
CA ALA A 169 -4.54 1.46 -6.76
C ALA A 169 -5.25 2.80 -6.92
N CYS A 170 -4.63 3.81 -7.56
CA CYS A 170 -5.29 5.07 -7.89
C CYS A 170 -6.49 4.82 -8.84
N TRP A 171 -6.27 4.04 -9.90
CA TRP A 171 -7.35 3.67 -10.82
C TRP A 171 -8.47 2.92 -10.10
N ALA A 172 -8.15 1.91 -9.30
CA ALA A 172 -9.14 1.12 -8.59
C ALA A 172 -9.98 1.97 -7.62
N TRP A 173 -9.34 2.92 -6.95
CA TRP A 173 -10.03 3.85 -6.06
C TRP A 173 -11.08 4.67 -6.82
N GLU A 174 -10.73 5.21 -7.98
CA GLU A 174 -11.66 6.00 -8.81
C GLU A 174 -12.81 5.17 -9.39
N GLN A 175 -12.64 3.85 -9.57
CA GLN A 175 -13.74 2.96 -9.98
C GLN A 175 -14.69 2.66 -8.81
N ASP A 176 -14.17 2.53 -7.59
CA ASP A 176 -14.97 2.22 -6.39
C ASP A 176 -15.72 3.47 -5.88
N TYR A 177 -15.11 4.66 -6.02
CA TYR A 177 -15.64 5.94 -5.57
C TYR A 177 -15.88 6.87 -6.75
N ILE A 178 -17.04 6.73 -7.39
CA ILE A 178 -17.42 7.52 -8.57
C ILE A 178 -17.39 9.03 -8.25
N GLY A 179 -16.67 9.77 -9.09
CA GLY A 179 -16.54 11.23 -8.96
C GLY A 179 -15.37 11.70 -8.08
N MET A 180 -14.60 10.77 -7.50
CA MET A 180 -13.37 11.09 -6.80
C MET A 180 -12.19 10.95 -7.76
N GLU A 181 -11.44 12.03 -7.97
CA GLU A 181 -10.21 12.02 -8.77
C GLU A 181 -9.00 11.96 -7.84
N ILE A 182 -8.07 11.04 -8.14
CA ILE A 182 -6.82 10.89 -7.39
C ILE A 182 -5.73 11.74 -8.04
N ALA A 183 -5.13 12.64 -7.25
CA ALA A 183 -4.04 13.50 -7.71
C ALA A 183 -2.71 12.75 -7.88
N GLY A 184 -2.55 11.64 -7.17
CA GLY A 184 -1.35 10.83 -7.26
C GLY A 184 -1.07 9.97 -6.03
N THR A 185 0.21 9.64 -5.86
CA THR A 185 0.70 8.72 -4.83
C THR A 185 1.67 9.38 -3.87
N ILE A 186 1.64 8.97 -2.61
CA ILE A 186 2.61 9.35 -1.58
C ILE A 186 3.27 8.07 -1.08
N HIS A 187 4.59 7.99 -1.21
CA HIS A 187 5.40 6.89 -0.70
C HIS A 187 6.11 7.35 0.57
N ASN A 188 5.74 6.79 1.71
CA ASN A 188 6.43 6.97 2.98
C ASN A 188 7.34 5.77 3.21
N GLU A 189 8.63 5.99 3.13
CA GLU A 189 9.67 4.98 3.34
C GLU A 189 10.36 5.21 4.68
N VAL A 190 10.58 4.16 5.45
CA VAL A 190 11.28 4.19 6.74
C VAL A 190 12.44 3.21 6.70
N ARG A 191 13.66 3.65 6.99
CA ARG A 191 14.85 2.81 6.98
C ARG A 191 15.04 2.10 8.33
N LEU A 192 15.43 0.83 8.25
CA LEU A 192 15.76 0.03 9.45
C LEU A 192 17.11 0.38 10.07
N GLY A 193 18.05 0.91 9.29
CA GLY A 193 19.41 1.22 9.73
C GLY A 193 19.55 2.57 10.44
N ALA A 194 20.69 2.78 11.10
CA ALA A 194 21.05 4.10 11.58
C ALA A 194 21.10 5.10 10.41
N ALA A 195 20.65 6.34 10.67
CA ALA A 195 20.87 7.39 9.70
C ALA A 195 22.37 7.45 9.37
N PRO A 196 22.77 7.56 8.09
CA PRO A 196 24.17 7.79 7.78
C PRO A 196 24.60 9.05 8.52
N ASP A 197 25.75 8.98 9.21
CA ASP A 197 26.31 10.14 9.89
C ASP A 197 26.33 11.33 8.92
N ALA A 198 25.85 12.47 9.35
CA ALA A 198 25.73 13.70 8.57
C ALA A 198 27.11 14.23 8.03
N SER A 199 28.20 13.45 8.20
CA SER A 199 29.55 13.73 7.74
C SER A 199 29.92 13.13 6.37
N ALA A 200 29.08 12.27 5.78
CA ALA A 200 29.30 11.73 4.43
C ALA A 200 28.57 12.61 3.42
N GLY A 201 29.33 13.49 2.78
CA GLY A 201 29.01 14.51 1.81
C GLY A 201 27.72 14.36 1.01
N GLU A 202 26.93 15.40 1.06
CA GLU A 202 25.81 15.68 0.18
C GLU A 202 26.25 15.61 -1.30
N SER A 203 26.01 14.47 -1.94
CA SER A 203 25.96 14.42 -3.40
C SER A 203 24.54 14.78 -3.82
N SER A 204 24.27 16.06 -3.81
CA SER A 204 23.05 16.67 -4.34
C SER A 204 23.06 16.57 -5.85
N ALA A 205 22.42 15.54 -6.40
CA ALA A 205 21.90 15.64 -7.75
C ALA A 205 20.62 16.50 -7.66
N ALA A 206 20.78 17.79 -7.93
CA ALA A 206 19.72 18.77 -7.90
C ALA A 206 18.66 18.47 -8.97
N VAL A 207 17.56 17.84 -8.58
CA VAL A 207 16.27 18.04 -9.22
C VAL A 207 15.54 19.04 -8.32
N GLY A 208 15.33 20.25 -8.82
CA GLY A 208 14.90 21.48 -8.16
C GLY A 208 14.17 21.35 -6.82
N VAL A 209 14.87 21.53 -5.73
CA VAL A 209 14.30 21.72 -4.40
C VAL A 209 14.33 23.20 -4.07
N THR A 210 13.17 23.84 -4.05
CA THR A 210 13.03 25.19 -3.51
C THR A 210 12.89 25.08 -1.98
N PRO A 211 13.71 25.78 -1.17
CA PRO A 211 13.54 25.81 0.27
C PRO A 211 12.29 26.61 0.61
N VAL A 212 11.37 25.98 1.35
CA VAL A 212 10.23 26.68 1.99
C VAL A 212 10.76 27.38 3.24
N ALA A 213 10.51 28.69 3.33
CA ALA A 213 10.85 29.54 4.45
C ALA A 213 10.34 28.94 5.77
N GLN A 214 11.20 28.95 6.78
CA GLN A 214 10.85 28.63 8.16
C GLN A 214 9.80 29.62 8.65
N HIS A 215 8.58 29.17 8.87
CA HIS A 215 7.60 29.90 9.66
C HIS A 215 7.77 29.50 11.11
N GLU A 216 8.01 30.52 11.95
CA GLU A 216 8.08 30.40 13.40
C GLU A 216 6.79 29.81 13.95
N ALA A 217 6.94 28.78 14.78
CA ALA A 217 5.84 28.10 15.44
C ALA A 217 5.28 28.99 16.55
N SER A 218 4.17 29.67 16.27
CA SER A 218 3.28 30.14 17.31
C SER A 218 2.22 29.08 17.57
N GLY A 219 2.12 28.63 18.82
CA GLY A 219 1.20 27.58 19.25
C GLY A 219 -0.26 27.97 18.98
N GLY A 220 -0.93 27.13 18.21
CA GLY A 220 -2.36 27.20 17.96
C GLY A 220 -2.83 25.84 17.47
N GLY A 221 -3.85 25.31 18.14
CA GLY A 221 -4.44 24.01 17.81
C GLY A 221 -4.82 23.90 16.33
N ARG A 222 -4.52 22.74 15.73
CA ARG A 222 -4.92 22.40 14.38
C ARG A 222 -6.44 22.26 14.31
N SER A 223 -7.14 23.31 13.92
CA SER A 223 -8.52 23.22 13.50
C SER A 223 -8.57 23.01 12.00
N ILE A 224 -9.15 21.90 11.57
CA ILE A 224 -9.56 21.69 10.18
C ILE A 224 -10.67 22.72 9.90
N PRO A 225 -10.61 23.50 8.81
CA PRO A 225 -11.68 24.39 8.45
C PRO A 225 -12.95 23.58 8.14
N GLN A 226 -13.95 23.65 9.02
CA GLN A 226 -15.32 23.26 8.69
C GLN A 226 -15.85 24.32 7.71
N HIS A 227 -16.08 23.97 6.48
CA HIS A 227 -16.55 24.76 5.34
C HIS A 227 -15.46 25.38 4.45
N VAL A 228 -15.02 24.60 3.47
CA VAL A 228 -14.34 25.15 2.31
C VAL A 228 -15.38 25.68 1.34
N ARG A 229 -15.43 27.01 1.19
CA ARG A 229 -16.14 27.67 0.10
C ARG A 229 -15.34 27.46 -1.18
N LEU A 230 -16.00 26.92 -2.21
CA LEU A 230 -15.47 26.84 -3.56
C LEU A 230 -15.08 28.25 -4.04
N SER A 231 -13.81 28.57 -4.08
CA SER A 231 -13.26 29.73 -4.75
C SER A 231 -12.44 29.30 -5.95
N ALA A 232 -12.67 29.99 -7.05
CA ALA A 232 -12.12 29.72 -8.36
C ALA A 232 -10.61 29.48 -8.37
N ARG A 233 -10.22 28.43 -9.08
CA ARG A 233 -8.85 27.96 -9.32
C ARG A 233 -8.09 28.98 -10.14
N GLU A 234 -7.21 29.76 -9.52
CA GLU A 234 -6.16 30.50 -10.24
C GLU A 234 -5.04 29.52 -10.62
N THR A 235 -4.99 29.17 -11.90
CA THR A 235 -3.89 28.42 -12.50
C THR A 235 -2.61 29.29 -12.50
N ARG A 236 -1.65 28.96 -11.64
CA ARG A 236 -0.27 29.46 -11.75
C ARG A 236 0.48 28.60 -12.78
N PRO A 237 1.06 29.20 -13.82
CA PRO A 237 1.88 28.49 -14.77
C PRO A 237 3.30 28.30 -14.23
N GLY A 238 3.85 27.08 -14.34
CA GLY A 238 5.27 26.83 -14.42
C GLY A 238 5.98 26.43 -13.15
N ALA A 239 5.96 25.13 -12.89
CA ALA A 239 7.10 24.30 -12.53
C ALA A 239 6.59 22.85 -12.60
N ASP A 240 7.31 21.99 -13.27
CA ASP A 240 6.97 20.56 -13.37
C ASP A 240 7.21 19.89 -12.00
N HIS A 241 6.28 20.09 -11.08
CA HIS A 241 6.33 19.55 -9.72
C HIS A 241 5.71 18.14 -9.67
N ARG A 242 5.99 17.33 -10.69
CA ARG A 242 5.51 15.96 -10.74
C ARG A 242 5.99 15.15 -9.53
N VAL A 243 7.19 15.39 -9.04
CA VAL A 243 7.80 14.69 -7.92
C VAL A 243 8.28 15.66 -6.87
N GLN A 244 7.86 15.43 -5.62
CA GLN A 244 8.38 16.13 -4.46
C GLN A 244 8.94 15.09 -3.48
N ARG A 245 10.21 15.22 -3.09
CA ARG A 245 10.86 14.32 -2.16
C ARG A 245 11.38 15.08 -0.95
N ARG A 246 11.03 14.59 0.25
CA ARG A 246 11.51 15.13 1.53
C ARG A 246 12.10 13.99 2.35
N THR A 247 13.35 14.12 2.73
CA THR A 247 14.06 13.13 3.56
C THR A 247 14.53 13.78 4.83
N ALA A 248 14.28 13.16 5.98
CA ALA A 248 14.80 13.59 7.28
C ALA A 248 15.08 12.37 8.16
N GLY A 249 16.33 12.20 8.56
CA GLY A 249 16.75 11.06 9.38
C GLY A 249 16.44 9.71 8.72
N LEU A 250 15.57 8.94 9.38
CA LEU A 250 15.17 7.59 8.93
C LEU A 250 13.94 7.57 8.05
N VAL A 251 13.33 8.71 7.72
CA VAL A 251 12.07 8.77 6.97
C VAL A 251 12.25 9.56 5.68
N CYS A 252 11.69 9.04 4.59
CA CYS A 252 11.62 9.69 3.30
C CYS A 252 10.19 9.67 2.78
N ARG A 253 9.65 10.83 2.42
CA ARG A 253 8.37 10.97 1.72
C ARG A 253 8.61 11.39 0.29
N THR A 254 8.10 10.60 -0.65
CA THR A 254 8.08 10.96 -2.07
C THR A 254 6.64 11.09 -2.52
N ARG A 255 6.22 12.30 -2.88
CA ARG A 255 4.91 12.60 -3.46
C ARG A 255 5.05 12.64 -4.97
N ILE A 256 4.21 11.89 -5.68
CA ILE A 256 4.24 11.79 -7.14
C ILE A 256 2.85 12.11 -7.69
N ARG A 257 2.74 13.17 -8.47
CA ARG A 257 1.51 13.43 -9.23
C ARG A 257 1.38 12.42 -10.36
N ARG A 258 0.19 11.83 -10.49
CA ARG A 258 -0.18 10.93 -11.57
C ARG A 258 -1.08 11.65 -12.55
N GLY A 259 -0.70 11.61 -13.84
CA GLY A 259 -1.54 12.16 -14.89
C GLY A 259 -2.83 11.36 -15.06
N ARG A 260 -3.91 12.02 -15.48
CA ARG A 260 -5.19 11.36 -15.75
C ARG A 260 -5.03 10.18 -16.72
N ASP A 261 -4.30 10.42 -17.83
CA ASP A 261 -4.07 9.39 -18.85
C ASP A 261 -3.26 8.20 -18.28
N GLU A 262 -2.32 8.46 -17.36
CA GLU A 262 -1.52 7.43 -16.69
C GLU A 262 -2.40 6.53 -15.82
N ILE A 263 -3.33 7.11 -15.05
CA ILE A 263 -4.28 6.36 -14.21
C ILE A 263 -5.25 5.55 -15.07
N VAL A 264 -5.79 6.14 -16.13
CA VAL A 264 -6.69 5.43 -17.06
C VAL A 264 -5.95 4.30 -17.77
N ALA A 265 -4.71 4.52 -18.22
CA ALA A 265 -3.91 3.50 -18.88
C ALA A 265 -3.61 2.31 -17.95
N ALA A 266 -3.45 2.54 -16.63
CA ALA A 266 -3.26 1.45 -15.67
C ALA A 266 -4.45 0.49 -15.66
N GLY A 267 -5.68 0.99 -15.75
CA GLY A 267 -6.88 0.15 -15.89
C GLY A 267 -6.88 -0.69 -17.17
N GLY A 268 -6.46 -0.10 -18.30
CA GLY A 268 -6.31 -0.81 -19.56
C GLY A 268 -5.25 -1.92 -19.50
N LEU A 269 -4.11 -1.66 -18.85
CA LEU A 269 -3.06 -2.67 -18.65
C LEU A 269 -3.54 -3.81 -17.76
N LEU A 270 -4.28 -3.54 -16.70
CA LEU A 270 -4.91 -4.55 -15.86
C LEU A 270 -5.89 -5.42 -16.65
N ALA A 271 -6.68 -4.83 -17.55
CA ALA A 271 -7.60 -5.55 -18.41
C ALA A 271 -6.88 -6.51 -19.36
N LEU A 272 -5.82 -6.06 -20.02
CA LEU A 272 -4.98 -6.91 -20.88
C LEU A 272 -4.33 -8.06 -20.11
N GLU A 273 -3.82 -7.78 -18.91
CA GLU A 273 -3.24 -8.80 -18.03
C GLU A 273 -4.29 -9.83 -17.61
N ALA A 274 -5.51 -9.39 -17.28
CA ALA A 274 -6.60 -10.26 -16.91
C ALA A 274 -7.06 -11.16 -18.06
N VAL A 275 -7.12 -10.65 -19.30
CA VAL A 275 -7.40 -11.44 -20.51
C VAL A 275 -6.33 -12.51 -20.70
N GLU A 276 -5.04 -12.15 -20.55
CA GLU A 276 -3.94 -13.11 -20.64
C GLU A 276 -4.03 -14.19 -19.55
N MET A 277 -4.36 -13.82 -18.32
CA MET A 277 -4.59 -14.76 -17.21
C MET A 277 -5.73 -15.74 -17.53
N ALA A 278 -6.85 -15.23 -18.06
CA ALA A 278 -8.03 -16.03 -18.39
C ALA A 278 -7.78 -17.01 -19.54
N GLY A 279 -6.89 -16.69 -20.48
CA GLY A 279 -6.49 -17.55 -21.59
C GLY A 279 -5.72 -18.82 -21.19
N ALA A 280 -5.61 -19.10 -19.87
CA ALA A 280 -4.89 -20.26 -19.32
C ALA A 280 -3.45 -20.41 -19.86
N PRO A 281 -2.65 -19.39 -19.76
CA PRO A 281 -1.31 -19.36 -20.34
C PRO A 281 -0.42 -20.46 -19.75
N ALA A 282 0.60 -20.86 -20.49
CA ALA A 282 1.63 -21.76 -19.98
C ALA A 282 2.28 -21.17 -18.71
N THR A 283 2.41 -22.02 -17.69
CA THR A 283 2.94 -21.64 -16.38
C THR A 283 4.44 -21.97 -16.30
N TYR A 284 5.26 -21.13 -16.92
CA TYR A 284 6.71 -21.25 -16.85
C TYR A 284 7.30 -20.41 -15.71
N PRO A 285 8.50 -20.80 -15.20
CA PRO A 285 9.21 -19.97 -14.23
C PRO A 285 9.84 -18.75 -14.92
N SER A 286 9.94 -17.67 -14.19
CA SER A 286 10.74 -16.49 -14.58
C SER A 286 11.86 -16.31 -13.55
N PRO A 287 13.02 -17.00 -13.70
CA PRO A 287 14.09 -16.96 -12.72
C PRO A 287 14.64 -15.55 -12.53
N GLY A 288 14.84 -15.13 -11.26
CA GLY A 288 15.35 -13.82 -10.92
C GLY A 288 15.64 -13.69 -9.42
N ARG A 289 16.02 -12.51 -8.97
CA ARG A 289 16.33 -12.26 -7.55
C ARG A 289 15.16 -12.59 -6.61
N HIS A 290 13.93 -12.44 -7.07
CA HIS A 290 12.74 -12.78 -6.29
C HIS A 290 12.65 -14.27 -5.94
N CYS A 291 13.39 -15.15 -6.63
CA CYS A 291 13.43 -16.58 -6.29
C CYS A 291 14.11 -16.85 -4.95
N LEU A 292 14.99 -15.96 -4.49
CA LEU A 292 15.69 -16.09 -3.19
C LEU A 292 14.75 -16.00 -2.00
N SER A 293 13.64 -15.27 -2.15
CA SER A 293 12.58 -15.11 -1.14
C SER A 293 11.25 -15.75 -1.54
N CYS A 294 11.24 -16.58 -2.58
CA CYS A 294 10.02 -17.20 -3.08
C CYS A 294 9.59 -18.37 -2.20
N GLU A 295 8.40 -18.30 -1.64
CA GLU A 295 7.81 -19.38 -0.83
C GLU A 295 7.72 -20.70 -1.60
N PHE A 296 7.55 -20.64 -2.94
CA PHE A 296 7.45 -21.79 -3.82
C PHE A 296 8.81 -22.22 -4.45
N ALA A 297 9.93 -21.75 -3.91
CA ALA A 297 11.24 -22.16 -4.38
C ALA A 297 11.45 -23.70 -4.30
N PRO A 298 11.10 -24.42 -3.20
CA PRO A 298 11.32 -25.86 -3.12
C PRO A 298 10.60 -26.68 -4.21
N PRO A 299 9.26 -26.53 -4.43
CA PRO A 299 8.60 -27.28 -5.51
C PRO A 299 9.04 -26.79 -6.90
N CYS A 300 9.43 -25.53 -7.05
CA CYS A 300 9.95 -25.02 -8.31
C CYS A 300 11.31 -25.62 -8.67
N LEU A 301 12.20 -25.82 -7.68
CA LEU A 301 13.49 -26.50 -7.86
C LEU A 301 13.31 -27.96 -8.23
N ALA A 302 12.42 -28.69 -7.54
CA ALA A 302 12.11 -30.08 -7.88
C ALA A 302 11.71 -30.22 -9.36
N MET A 303 10.84 -29.32 -9.85
CA MET A 303 10.45 -29.29 -11.27
C MET A 303 11.62 -28.96 -12.19
N PHE A 304 12.54 -28.09 -11.77
CA PHE A 304 13.70 -27.72 -12.56
C PHE A 304 14.71 -28.88 -12.67
N GLU A 305 14.82 -29.64 -11.60
CA GLU A 305 15.67 -30.87 -11.54
C GLU A 305 15.02 -32.08 -12.23
N GLY A 306 13.83 -31.95 -12.79
CA GLY A 306 13.08 -33.02 -13.42
C GLY A 306 12.47 -34.04 -12.44
N THR A 307 12.42 -33.70 -11.15
CA THR A 307 11.79 -34.52 -10.12
C THR A 307 10.31 -34.14 -9.92
N ASP A 308 9.52 -35.05 -9.35
CA ASP A 308 8.09 -34.81 -9.10
C ASP A 308 7.90 -33.78 -7.95
N PRO A 309 7.29 -32.64 -8.19
CA PRO A 309 7.04 -31.64 -7.14
C PRO A 309 5.91 -32.02 -6.16
N ARG A 310 5.08 -33.02 -6.47
CA ARG A 310 3.90 -33.39 -5.66
C ARG A 310 4.23 -33.76 -4.23
N PRO A 311 5.26 -34.55 -3.91
CA PRO A 311 5.65 -34.81 -2.54
C PRO A 311 6.05 -33.55 -1.77
N VAL A 312 6.78 -32.65 -2.41
CA VAL A 312 7.21 -31.36 -1.81
C VAL A 312 5.99 -30.48 -1.54
N LEU A 313 5.05 -30.40 -2.49
CA LEU A 313 3.81 -29.65 -2.33
C LEU A 313 2.93 -30.23 -1.19
N ALA A 314 2.79 -31.56 -1.13
CA ALA A 314 1.98 -32.20 -0.10
C ALA A 314 2.55 -32.04 1.32
N ALA A 315 3.87 -32.01 1.46
CA ALA A 315 4.54 -31.89 2.75
C ALA A 315 4.62 -30.42 3.24
N GLY A 316 4.80 -29.47 2.33
CA GLY A 316 5.14 -28.10 2.67
C GLY A 316 4.03 -27.06 2.43
N PHE A 317 2.92 -27.46 1.78
CA PHE A 317 1.88 -26.49 1.38
C PHE A 317 0.49 -27.03 1.69
N ARG A 318 -0.42 -26.08 1.89
CA ARG A 318 -1.86 -26.36 2.04
C ARG A 318 -2.65 -25.46 1.10
N ARG A 319 -3.88 -25.84 0.81
CA ARG A 319 -4.79 -24.98 0.08
C ARG A 319 -5.24 -23.85 0.99
N ARG A 320 -5.18 -22.64 0.49
CA ARG A 320 -5.70 -21.46 1.20
C ARG A 320 -7.19 -21.63 1.45
N PRO A 321 -7.69 -21.36 2.65
CA PRO A 321 -9.13 -21.30 2.90
C PRO A 321 -9.79 -20.29 1.95
N ASP A 322 -11.01 -20.57 1.49
CA ASP A 322 -11.75 -19.60 0.71
C ASP A 322 -11.99 -18.33 1.54
N ASP A 323 -11.88 -17.15 0.91
CA ASP A 323 -12.03 -15.84 1.59
C ASP A 323 -13.38 -15.69 2.31
N SER A 324 -14.39 -16.50 1.94
CA SER A 324 -15.69 -16.58 2.64
C SER A 324 -15.59 -17.12 4.07
N GLU A 325 -14.52 -17.84 4.42
CA GLU A 325 -14.28 -18.41 5.76
C GLU A 325 -13.24 -17.62 6.58
N GLN A 326 -12.60 -16.62 5.98
CA GLN A 326 -11.65 -15.80 6.73
C GLN A 326 -12.39 -14.98 7.79
N LYS A 327 -12.13 -15.30 9.07
CA LYS A 327 -12.50 -14.42 10.19
C LYS A 327 -12.01 -13.01 9.89
N PRO A 328 -12.81 -11.97 10.18
CA PRO A 328 -12.42 -10.59 9.97
C PRO A 328 -11.04 -10.37 10.62
N ARG A 329 -10.10 -9.85 9.83
CA ARG A 329 -8.75 -9.53 10.31
C ARG A 329 -8.88 -8.58 11.50
N LEU A 330 -8.01 -8.70 12.50
CA LEU A 330 -8.08 -8.03 13.81
C LEU A 330 -8.39 -6.52 13.75
N GLY A 331 -8.11 -5.81 12.67
CA GLY A 331 -8.46 -4.41 12.48
C GLY A 331 -9.96 -4.14 12.27
N GLN A 332 -10.74 -5.10 11.78
CA GLN A 332 -12.18 -4.95 11.56
C GLN A 332 -13.03 -5.38 12.77
N ALA A 333 -12.51 -6.23 13.66
CA ALA A 333 -13.27 -6.83 14.76
C ALA A 333 -13.17 -6.08 16.09
N THR A 334 -12.25 -5.15 16.26
CA THR A 334 -11.95 -4.54 17.57
C THR A 334 -12.62 -3.19 17.82
N TRP A 335 -13.17 -2.55 16.81
CA TRP A 335 -13.90 -1.31 16.96
C TRP A 335 -15.39 -1.62 16.78
N GLY A 336 -16.06 -1.96 17.87
CA GLY A 336 -17.49 -2.28 17.93
C GLY A 336 -18.41 -1.09 17.64
N PHE A 337 -18.21 -0.43 16.53
CA PHE A 337 -19.23 0.44 15.95
C PHE A 337 -20.18 -0.47 15.16
N GLY A 338 -21.35 -0.71 15.74
CA GLY A 338 -22.40 -1.50 15.15
C GLY A 338 -22.61 -1.12 13.69
N ARG A 339 -22.84 -2.11 12.85
CA ARG A 339 -23.28 -1.90 11.47
C ARG A 339 -24.46 -0.95 11.51
N GLY A 340 -24.21 0.30 11.11
CA GLY A 340 -25.27 1.27 10.92
C GLY A 340 -26.29 0.68 9.94
N ALA A 341 -27.55 0.87 10.24
CA ALA A 341 -28.68 0.43 9.44
C ALA A 341 -28.47 0.81 7.96
N ALA A 342 -28.91 -0.08 7.07
CA ALA A 342 -28.94 0.16 5.63
C ALA A 342 -29.55 1.53 5.34
N PRO A 343 -29.00 2.28 4.35
CA PRO A 343 -29.61 3.54 3.94
C PRO A 343 -31.02 3.28 3.43
N PRO A 344 -31.96 4.20 3.69
CA PRO A 344 -33.33 4.03 3.22
C PRO A 344 -33.32 4.02 1.69
N SER A 345 -34.08 3.08 1.12
CA SER A 345 -34.39 3.01 -0.30
C SER A 345 -35.09 4.30 -0.74
N TRP A 346 -34.52 5.00 -1.69
CA TRP A 346 -35.18 6.05 -2.45
C TRP A 346 -35.72 5.47 -3.77
#